data_e7efa086f7928e86ff524bd6ce80feb9
#
_entry.id   e7efa086f7928e86ff524bd6ce80feb9
#
_cell.length_a   1.000
_cell.length_b   1.000
_cell.length_c   1.000
_cell.angle_alpha   90.00
_cell.angle_beta   90.00
_cell.angle_gamma   90.00
#
_symmetry.space_group_name_H-M   'P 1'
#
loop_
_entity.id
_entity.type
_entity.pdbx_description
1 polymer ?
#
loop_
_entity_poly.entity_id
_entity_poly.type
_entity_poly.pdbx_seq_one_letter_code
_entity_poly.pdbx_strand_id
1 'polypeptide(L)'
;MVANDQEQIKIAREYFTRADQGRPDVLELFHEDAEIYFPKFGFGFGRNSFLEMVKGFEGVLEYIQHDYDRLNFIPSADYLIVEGTSQGRMSGKSWAGGETPGGRFCNAFKFRDGRIMSLHIYLDPDYTGEDEARFRWGKNRKW
;
A
#
# COMPACT_ATOMS: atom_id res chain seq x y z
N MET A 1 -17.64 -13.72 8.21
CA MET A 1 -16.31 -13.27 8.68
C MET A 1 -16.04 -13.80 10.08
N VAL A 2 -14.94 -14.51 10.26
CA VAL A 2 -14.57 -15.07 11.56
C VAL A 2 -13.80 -14.03 12.41
N ALA A 3 -13.69 -14.26 13.71
CA ALA A 3 -13.05 -13.31 14.63
C ALA A 3 -11.60 -12.99 14.24
N ASN A 4 -10.84 -13.98 13.75
CA ASN A 4 -9.47 -13.78 13.29
C ASN A 4 -9.39 -12.81 12.08
N ASP A 5 -10.37 -12.88 11.18
CA ASP A 5 -10.45 -11.97 10.04
C ASP A 5 -10.65 -10.52 10.49
N GLN A 6 -11.49 -10.32 11.49
CA GLN A 6 -11.75 -8.98 12.03
C GLN A 6 -10.51 -8.39 12.70
N GLU A 7 -9.75 -9.19 13.42
CA GLU A 7 -8.49 -8.74 14.03
C GLU A 7 -7.44 -8.40 12.95
N GLN A 8 -7.33 -9.22 11.92
CA GLN A 8 -6.44 -8.96 10.80
C GLN A 8 -6.81 -7.67 10.05
N ILE A 9 -8.10 -7.45 9.82
CA ILE A 9 -8.59 -6.21 9.20
C ILE A 9 -8.24 -4.99 10.05
N LYS A 10 -8.38 -5.10 11.37
CA LYS A 10 -8.01 -4.04 12.29
C LYS A 10 -6.53 -3.69 12.19
N ILE A 11 -5.66 -4.69 12.16
CA ILE A 11 -4.21 -4.49 12.01
C ILE A 11 -3.90 -3.83 10.66
N ALA A 12 -4.53 -4.29 9.58
CA ALA A 12 -4.34 -3.70 8.25
C ALA A 12 -4.80 -2.23 8.21
N ARG A 13 -5.92 -1.88 8.84
CA ARG A 13 -6.37 -0.48 8.96
C ARG A 13 -5.35 0.37 9.71
N GLU A 14 -4.81 -0.13 10.81
CA GLU A 14 -3.76 0.55 11.56
C GLU A 14 -2.51 0.76 10.72
N TYR A 15 -2.15 -0.23 9.90
CA TYR A 15 -1.02 -0.11 8.98
C TYR A 15 -1.18 1.10 8.06
N PHE A 16 -2.32 1.22 7.37
CA PHE A 16 -2.55 2.33 6.45
C PHE A 16 -2.51 3.68 7.17
N THR A 17 -3.15 3.78 8.32
CA THR A 17 -3.17 5.01 9.11
C THR A 17 -1.78 5.43 9.55
N ARG A 18 -1.02 4.51 10.14
CA ARG A 18 0.32 4.81 10.65
C ARG A 18 1.30 5.12 9.53
N ALA A 19 1.22 4.37 8.43
CA ALA A 19 2.07 4.60 7.25
C ALA A 19 1.80 5.98 6.64
N ASP A 20 0.53 6.34 6.44
CA ASP A 20 0.16 7.64 5.88
C ASP A 20 0.60 8.81 6.75
N GLN A 21 0.61 8.61 8.06
CA GLN A 21 1.06 9.63 9.03
C GLN A 21 2.58 9.68 9.18
N GLY A 22 3.31 8.79 8.52
CA GLY A 22 4.77 8.71 8.65
C GLY A 22 5.22 8.30 10.05
N ARG A 23 4.40 7.54 10.77
CA ARG A 23 4.67 7.15 12.16
C ARG A 23 5.68 6.01 12.23
N PRO A 24 6.74 6.15 13.03
CA PRO A 24 7.73 5.07 13.18
C PRO A 24 7.14 3.83 13.87
N ASP A 25 6.07 3.97 14.65
CA ASP A 25 5.41 2.85 15.32
C ASP A 25 4.61 1.94 14.36
N VAL A 26 4.56 2.26 13.06
CA VAL A 26 4.08 1.32 12.05
C VAL A 26 4.85 -0.01 12.11
N LEU A 27 6.12 0.02 12.47
CA LEU A 27 6.94 -1.19 12.59
C LEU A 27 6.47 -2.14 13.67
N GLU A 28 5.77 -1.65 14.70
CA GLU A 28 5.22 -2.50 15.76
C GLU A 28 4.13 -3.46 15.27
N LEU A 29 3.53 -3.15 14.12
CA LEU A 29 2.51 -4.01 13.50
C LEU A 29 3.13 -5.21 12.79
N PHE A 30 4.42 -5.19 12.52
CA PHE A 30 5.13 -6.23 11.78
C PHE A 30 5.85 -7.19 12.71
N HIS A 31 5.86 -8.47 12.31
CA HIS A 31 6.76 -9.45 12.87
C HIS A 31 8.21 -9.06 12.56
N GLU A 32 9.15 -9.37 13.43
CA GLU A 32 10.56 -9.00 13.22
C GLU A 32 11.15 -9.58 11.93
N ASP A 33 10.68 -10.76 11.51
CA ASP A 33 11.11 -11.47 10.30
C ASP A 33 10.22 -11.18 9.09
N ALA A 34 9.40 -10.14 9.12
CA ALA A 34 8.43 -9.85 8.07
C ALA A 34 9.10 -9.68 6.70
N GLU A 35 8.42 -10.19 5.67
CA GLU A 35 8.82 -10.02 4.28
C GLU A 35 8.02 -8.88 3.65
N ILE A 36 8.70 -7.92 3.03
CA ILE A 36 8.10 -6.77 2.38
C ILE A 36 8.41 -6.82 0.89
N TYR A 37 7.39 -6.64 0.05
CA TYR A 37 7.56 -6.46 -1.39
C TYR A 37 6.98 -5.13 -1.83
N PHE A 38 7.72 -4.42 -2.67
CA PHE A 38 7.24 -3.21 -3.35
C PHE A 38 7.83 -3.17 -4.77
N PRO A 39 7.07 -2.71 -5.78
CA PRO A 39 7.56 -2.63 -7.14
C PRO A 39 8.85 -1.80 -7.25
N LYS A 40 9.82 -2.30 -8.00
CA LYS A 40 11.17 -1.74 -8.19
C LYS A 40 12.09 -1.83 -6.96
N PHE A 41 11.54 -1.87 -5.75
CA PHE A 41 12.31 -2.19 -4.55
C PHE A 41 12.63 -3.69 -4.48
N GLY A 42 11.66 -4.53 -4.87
CA GLY A 42 11.78 -5.99 -4.76
C GLY A 42 11.39 -6.48 -3.38
N PHE A 43 12.01 -7.59 -2.94
CA PHE A 43 11.76 -8.20 -1.64
C PHE A 43 12.78 -7.72 -0.61
N GLY A 44 12.27 -7.25 0.52
CA GLY A 44 13.08 -6.98 1.71
C GLY A 44 12.72 -7.97 2.82
N PHE A 45 13.70 -8.37 3.62
CA PHE A 45 13.52 -9.31 4.72
C PHE A 45 13.83 -8.64 6.05
N GLY A 46 13.00 -8.93 7.05
CA GLY A 46 12.99 -8.23 8.32
C GLY A 46 12.15 -6.95 8.24
N ARG A 47 11.47 -6.62 9.34
CA ARG A 47 10.55 -5.47 9.38
C ARG A 47 11.21 -4.13 9.06
N ASN A 48 12.52 -4.00 9.33
CA ASN A 48 13.25 -2.76 9.02
C ASN A 48 13.36 -2.52 7.50
N SER A 49 13.15 -3.54 6.66
CA SER A 49 13.11 -3.36 5.21
C SER A 49 11.95 -2.45 4.76
N PHE A 50 10.91 -2.32 5.58
CA PHE A 50 9.85 -1.33 5.33
C PHE A 50 10.41 0.10 5.33
N LEU A 51 11.30 0.42 6.26
CA LEU A 51 11.95 1.73 6.29
C LEU A 51 12.90 1.94 5.11
N GLU A 52 13.57 0.88 4.66
CA GLU A 52 14.42 0.96 3.46
C GLU A 52 13.59 1.26 2.22
N MET A 53 12.43 0.64 2.09
CA MET A 53 11.49 0.91 1.01
C MET A 53 11.00 2.37 1.05
N VAL A 54 10.64 2.86 2.24
CA VAL A 54 10.16 4.22 2.43
C VAL A 54 11.22 5.26 2.06
N LYS A 55 12.51 4.96 2.21
CA LYS A 55 13.58 5.87 1.76
C LYS A 55 13.49 6.23 0.28
N GLY A 56 12.92 5.37 -0.54
CA GLY A 56 12.72 5.66 -1.96
C GLY A 56 11.78 6.84 -2.21
N PHE A 57 11.01 7.24 -1.24
CA PHE A 57 10.08 8.38 -1.32
C PHE A 57 10.63 9.66 -0.70
N GLU A 58 11.78 9.60 -0.01
CA GLU A 58 12.36 10.77 0.63
C GLU A 58 12.69 11.86 -0.40
N GLY A 59 12.27 13.09 -0.10
CA GLY A 59 12.52 14.24 -0.96
C GLY A 59 11.61 14.36 -2.17
N VAL A 60 10.76 13.36 -2.45
CA VAL A 60 9.85 13.38 -3.59
C VAL A 60 8.38 13.29 -3.17
N LEU A 61 8.05 12.45 -2.20
CA LEU A 61 6.68 12.31 -1.72
C LEU A 61 6.36 13.43 -0.71
N GLU A 62 5.38 14.24 -1.03
CA GLU A 62 4.93 15.32 -0.14
C GLU A 62 3.91 14.80 0.86
N TYR A 63 2.94 14.03 0.39
CA TYR A 63 2.00 13.28 1.24
C TYR A 63 1.35 12.16 0.45
N ILE A 64 0.83 11.19 1.18
CA ILE A 64 -0.06 10.14 0.67
C ILE A 64 -1.15 9.90 1.70
N GLN A 65 -2.35 9.61 1.21
CA GLN A 65 -3.46 9.20 2.05
C GLN A 65 -4.28 8.15 1.33
N HIS A 66 -4.46 7.01 1.96
CA HIS A 66 -5.36 5.96 1.48
C HIS A 66 -6.80 6.33 1.79
N ASP A 67 -7.72 5.91 0.94
CA ASP A 67 -9.17 6.14 1.15
C ASP A 67 -9.69 5.09 2.13
N TYR A 68 -9.65 5.42 3.41
CA TYR A 68 -9.99 4.49 4.50
C TYR A 68 -11.44 3.99 4.44
N ASP A 69 -12.33 4.77 3.89
CA ASP A 69 -13.76 4.44 3.84
C ASP A 69 -14.09 3.47 2.71
N ARG A 70 -13.19 3.32 1.75
CA ARG A 70 -13.39 2.51 0.54
C ARG A 70 -12.38 1.38 0.37
N LEU A 71 -11.73 0.98 1.45
CA LEU A 71 -10.87 -0.21 1.42
C LEU A 71 -11.72 -1.47 1.31
N ASN A 72 -11.41 -2.31 0.32
CA ASN A 72 -12.07 -3.59 0.12
C ASN A 72 -11.22 -4.70 0.73
N PHE A 73 -11.68 -5.27 1.85
CA PHE A 73 -10.99 -6.34 2.56
C PHE A 73 -11.52 -7.69 2.13
N ILE A 74 -10.63 -8.56 1.67
CA ILE A 74 -10.98 -9.88 1.14
C ILE A 74 -10.15 -10.92 1.90
N PRO A 75 -10.69 -11.48 3.03
CA PRO A 75 -10.03 -12.57 3.73
C PRO A 75 -10.08 -13.85 2.91
N SER A 76 -8.98 -14.57 2.83
CA SER A 76 -8.91 -15.85 2.12
C SER A 76 -7.79 -16.70 2.70
N ALA A 77 -8.16 -17.74 3.44
CA ALA A 77 -7.21 -18.67 4.08
C ALA A 77 -6.10 -17.91 4.82
N ASP A 78 -4.85 -18.00 4.33
CA ASP A 78 -3.70 -17.38 4.97
C ASP A 78 -3.53 -15.90 4.62
N TYR A 79 -4.33 -15.38 3.67
CA TYR A 79 -4.18 -14.03 3.17
C TYR A 79 -5.33 -13.12 3.60
N LEU A 80 -4.99 -11.87 3.85
CA LEU A 80 -5.93 -10.77 3.78
C LEU A 80 -5.52 -9.92 2.57
N ILE A 81 -6.38 -9.88 1.56
CA ILE A 81 -6.18 -9.03 0.40
C ILE A 81 -6.92 -7.72 0.64
N VAL A 82 -6.26 -6.61 0.36
CA VAL A 82 -6.87 -5.28 0.48
C VAL A 82 -6.63 -4.53 -0.81
N GLU A 83 -7.70 -4.21 -1.52
CA GLU A 83 -7.62 -3.31 -2.66
C GLU A 83 -8.30 -1.99 -2.35
N GLY A 84 -7.82 -0.94 -2.99
CA GLY A 84 -8.35 0.39 -2.74
C GLY A 84 -7.66 1.45 -3.57
N THR A 85 -7.85 2.69 -3.12
CA THR A 85 -7.26 3.85 -3.77
C THR A 85 -6.52 4.72 -2.75
N SER A 86 -5.57 5.49 -3.27
CA SER A 86 -4.88 6.54 -2.53
C SER A 86 -4.91 7.83 -3.31
N GLN A 87 -4.64 8.92 -2.62
CA GLN A 87 -4.36 10.22 -3.20
C GLN A 87 -3.08 10.77 -2.58
N GLY A 88 -2.44 11.69 -3.28
CA GLY A 88 -1.22 12.29 -2.76
C GLY A 88 -0.61 13.28 -3.72
N ARG A 89 0.62 13.67 -3.39
CA ARG A 89 1.41 14.60 -4.17
C ARG A 89 2.87 14.18 -4.14
N MET A 90 3.49 14.14 -5.29
CA MET A 90 4.88 13.73 -5.46
C MET A 90 5.55 14.62 -6.50
N SER A 91 6.71 15.18 -6.16
CA SER A 91 7.48 16.05 -7.04
C SER A 91 6.64 17.16 -7.68
N GLY A 92 5.73 17.75 -6.89
CA GLY A 92 4.88 18.85 -7.33
C GLY A 92 3.65 18.44 -8.14
N LYS A 93 3.41 17.14 -8.36
CA LYS A 93 2.25 16.62 -9.09
C LYS A 93 1.34 15.81 -8.18
N SER A 94 0.04 15.96 -8.35
CA SER A 94 -0.97 15.27 -7.55
C SER A 94 -1.55 14.08 -8.31
N TRP A 95 -1.99 13.07 -7.55
CA TRP A 95 -2.80 11.96 -8.05
C TRP A 95 -4.00 11.73 -7.15
N ALA A 96 -5.05 11.14 -7.73
CA ALA A 96 -6.23 10.71 -6.99
C ALA A 96 -6.76 9.44 -7.63
N GLY A 97 -6.63 8.31 -6.94
CA GLY A 97 -7.07 7.01 -7.45
C GLY A 97 -8.55 7.02 -7.82
N GLY A 98 -8.86 6.51 -9.00
CA GLY A 98 -10.21 6.58 -9.56
C GLY A 98 -10.46 7.81 -10.43
N GLU A 99 -9.62 8.84 -10.35
CA GLU A 99 -9.69 10.07 -11.16
C GLU A 99 -8.46 10.24 -12.04
N THR A 100 -7.32 9.72 -11.62
CA THR A 100 -6.06 9.75 -12.36
C THR A 100 -5.57 8.32 -12.62
N PRO A 101 -4.62 8.12 -13.54
CA PRO A 101 -4.08 6.77 -13.81
C PRO A 101 -3.47 6.10 -12.58
N GLY A 102 -2.77 6.84 -11.73
CA GLY A 102 -2.16 6.31 -10.51
C GLY A 102 -3.13 6.26 -9.34
N GLY A 103 -2.73 5.59 -8.29
CA GLY A 103 -3.44 5.60 -7.02
C GLY A 103 -4.30 4.38 -6.73
N ARG A 104 -4.35 3.38 -7.62
CA ARG A 104 -4.99 2.09 -7.29
C ARG A 104 -3.95 1.13 -6.78
N PHE A 105 -4.29 0.33 -5.78
CA PHE A 105 -3.38 -0.65 -5.21
C PHE A 105 -4.10 -1.92 -4.80
N CYS A 106 -3.32 -2.97 -4.65
CA CYS A 106 -3.73 -4.22 -4.04
C CYS A 106 -2.60 -4.71 -3.14
N ASN A 107 -2.88 -4.85 -1.86
CA ASN A 107 -1.91 -5.36 -0.88
C ASN A 107 -2.31 -6.76 -0.43
N ALA A 108 -1.35 -7.65 -0.37
CA ALA A 108 -1.52 -9.00 0.16
C ALA A 108 -0.80 -9.11 1.50
N PHE A 109 -1.57 -9.32 2.56
CA PHE A 109 -1.06 -9.49 3.93
C PHE A 109 -1.11 -10.95 4.34
N LYS A 110 -0.08 -11.40 5.05
CA LYS A 110 -0.11 -12.60 5.88
C LYS A 110 0.24 -12.22 7.31
N PHE A 111 -0.31 -12.97 8.26
CA PHE A 111 -0.13 -12.69 9.68
C PHE A 111 0.45 -13.91 10.41
N ARG A 112 1.23 -13.63 11.44
CA ARG A 112 1.75 -14.62 12.39
C ARG A 112 1.77 -13.99 13.78
N ASP A 113 1.22 -14.68 14.76
CA ASP A 113 1.22 -14.25 16.17
C ASP A 113 0.68 -12.81 16.35
N GLY A 114 -0.39 -12.47 15.61
CA GLY A 114 -1.04 -11.16 15.70
C GLY A 114 -0.26 -10.03 15.03
N ARG A 115 0.72 -10.34 14.18
CA ARG A 115 1.54 -9.35 13.47
C ARG A 115 1.62 -9.66 11.99
N ILE A 116 1.90 -8.64 11.19
CA ILE A 116 2.09 -8.78 9.75
C ILE A 116 3.38 -9.55 9.51
N MET A 117 3.28 -10.74 8.93
CA MET A 117 4.43 -11.58 8.58
C MET A 117 4.89 -11.35 7.15
N SER A 118 3.98 -11.00 6.25
CA SER A 118 4.34 -10.54 4.93
C SER A 118 3.39 -9.45 4.44
N LEU A 119 3.92 -8.49 3.71
CA LEU A 119 3.17 -7.45 3.05
C LEU A 119 3.72 -7.31 1.64
N HIS A 120 2.92 -7.72 0.66
CA HIS A 120 3.24 -7.53 -0.75
C HIS A 120 2.34 -6.45 -1.31
N ILE A 121 2.94 -5.37 -1.78
CA ILE A 121 2.25 -4.19 -2.30
C ILE A 121 2.31 -4.23 -3.82
N TYR A 122 1.14 -4.25 -4.46
CA TYR A 122 1.02 -4.26 -5.91
C TYR A 122 0.32 -2.97 -6.35
N LEU A 123 1.05 -2.18 -7.08
CA LEU A 123 0.56 -0.92 -7.64
C LEU A 123 1.47 -0.50 -8.78
N ASP A 124 1.05 0.53 -9.51
CA ASP A 124 1.93 1.21 -10.43
C ASP A 124 2.72 2.28 -9.66
N PRO A 125 4.05 2.15 -9.51
CA PRO A 125 4.85 3.14 -8.79
C PRO A 125 4.96 4.49 -9.51
N ASP A 126 4.48 4.57 -10.76
CA ASP A 126 4.33 5.81 -11.50
C ASP A 126 3.03 6.54 -11.08
N TYR A 127 3.01 7.01 -9.84
CA TYR A 127 1.82 7.64 -9.26
C TYR A 127 1.28 8.81 -10.05
N THR A 128 2.16 9.59 -10.71
CA THR A 128 1.79 10.82 -11.39
C THR A 128 1.56 10.63 -12.88
N GLY A 129 1.71 9.41 -13.41
CA GLY A 129 1.36 9.07 -14.79
C GLY A 129 2.32 9.63 -15.84
N GLU A 130 3.62 9.64 -15.57
CA GLU A 130 4.63 10.10 -16.55
C GLU A 130 4.61 9.29 -17.85
N ASP A 131 4.15 8.05 -17.75
CA ASP A 131 4.20 7.03 -18.78
C ASP A 131 2.82 6.78 -19.43
N GLU A 132 1.82 7.52 -18.98
CA GLU A 132 0.41 7.37 -19.36
C GLU A 132 0.19 7.42 -20.88
N ALA A 133 0.89 8.30 -21.57
CA ALA A 133 0.70 8.52 -23.00
C ALA A 133 0.89 7.25 -23.85
N ARG A 134 1.70 6.30 -23.37
CA ARG A 134 1.93 5.03 -24.06
C ARG A 134 0.70 4.13 -24.11
N PHE A 135 -0.26 4.37 -23.24
CA PHE A 135 -1.46 3.53 -23.08
C PHE A 135 -2.75 4.22 -23.53
N ARG A 136 -2.65 5.42 -24.09
CA ARG A 136 -3.81 6.21 -24.54
C ARG A 136 -4.36 5.82 -25.91
N TRP A 137 -4.47 4.54 -26.15
CA TRP A 137 -5.01 4.02 -27.42
C TRP A 137 -6.53 3.76 -27.38
N GLY A 138 -7.22 4.09 -26.29
CA GLY A 138 -8.66 3.98 -26.15
C GLY A 138 -9.29 5.29 -25.68
N LYS A 139 -10.57 5.49 -25.98
CA LYS A 139 -11.36 6.62 -25.50
C LYS A 139 -12.30 6.16 -24.38
N ASN A 140 -12.74 7.09 -23.54
CA ASN A 140 -13.73 6.82 -22.48
C ASN A 140 -13.27 5.80 -21.43
N ARG A 141 -11.99 5.73 -21.17
CA ARG A 141 -11.46 4.91 -20.08
C ARG A 141 -11.75 5.57 -18.74
N LYS A 142 -11.93 4.73 -17.73
CA LYS A 142 -12.05 5.14 -16.32
C LYS A 142 -10.81 4.69 -15.58
N TRP A 143 -10.46 5.45 -14.61
CA TRP A 143 -9.30 5.17 -13.77
C TRP A 143 -9.66 4.52 -12.44
#